data_ff0454cb484432bb424b44d2d907b92b
#
_entry.id   ff0454cb484432bb424b44d2d907b92b
#
_cell.length_a   1.000
_cell.length_b   1.000
_cell.length_c   1.000
_cell.angle_alpha   90.00
_cell.angle_beta   90.00
_cell.angle_gamma   90.00
#
_symmetry.space_group_name_H-M   'P 1'
#
loop_
_entity.id
_entity.type
_entity.pdbx_description
1 polymer ?
#
loop_
_entity_poly.entity_id
_entity_poly.type
_entity_poly.pdbx_seq_one_letter_code
_entity_poly.pdbx_strand_id
1 'polypeptide(L)'
;DKASAFTLTVNSVNDAPVLNDLTPDLNLDEDAFTNSGTTIAALIGNSAVTETADNVSPGTASDNTVVKAIAITGKTITNGTFQFSTDGTNFSDVGTVSGTSALLLNPDDKVRLVPTQDFNGSAGSFTFRAWDQTTTGSGSAGSKVDVSTNGGTTEFSSFEETSTITVNSINDGPTIVTTGTSILSGSGTAFTADDQFTTILEDSGEGSGDAVSTFL
;
A
#
# COMPACT_ATOMS: atom_id res chain seq x y z
N ASP A 1 -69.36 9.24 3.14
CA ASP A 1 -68.18 8.34 3.32
C ASP A 1 -66.95 9.20 3.61
N LYS A 2 -66.39 9.04 4.81
CA LYS A 2 -65.09 9.65 5.13
C LYS A 2 -64.00 8.69 4.66
N ALA A 3 -63.26 9.09 3.66
CA ALA A 3 -62.03 8.37 3.30
C ALA A 3 -61.01 8.51 4.44
N SER A 4 -60.72 7.41 5.12
CA SER A 4 -59.64 7.35 6.09
C SER A 4 -58.32 7.22 5.32
N ALA A 5 -57.44 8.22 5.45
CA ALA A 5 -56.10 8.09 4.96
C ALA A 5 -55.32 7.12 5.83
N PHE A 6 -54.69 6.15 5.20
CA PHE A 6 -53.75 5.23 5.83
C PHE A 6 -52.33 5.61 5.42
N THR A 7 -51.47 5.83 6.37
CA THR A 7 -50.03 6.11 6.12
C THR A 7 -49.22 4.89 6.49
N LEU A 8 -48.52 4.33 5.53
CA LEU A 8 -47.54 3.28 5.74
C LEU A 8 -46.13 3.93 5.72
N THR A 9 -45.39 3.74 6.79
CA THR A 9 -44.01 4.19 6.87
C THR A 9 -43.12 2.97 6.82
N VAL A 10 -42.18 2.93 5.88
CA VAL A 10 -41.11 1.93 5.81
C VAL A 10 -39.85 2.61 6.30
N ASN A 11 -39.26 2.06 7.34
CA ASN A 11 -37.96 2.51 7.83
C ASN A 11 -36.85 1.77 7.08
N SER A 12 -35.85 2.49 6.60
CA SER A 12 -34.67 1.88 6.02
C SER A 12 -33.81 1.19 7.09
N VAL A 13 -33.19 0.10 6.72
CA VAL A 13 -32.24 -0.65 7.51
C VAL A 13 -30.95 -0.74 6.68
N ASN A 14 -29.80 -0.60 7.31
CA ASN A 14 -28.52 -0.73 6.62
C ASN A 14 -28.37 -2.13 6.01
N ASP A 15 -27.85 -2.20 4.81
CA ASP A 15 -27.34 -3.41 4.19
C ASP A 15 -25.80 -3.31 4.10
N ALA A 16 -25.10 -4.37 4.47
CA ALA A 16 -23.64 -4.36 4.42
C ALA A 16 -23.13 -4.23 2.97
N PRO A 17 -22.05 -3.48 2.74
CA PRO A 17 -21.47 -3.34 1.42
C PRO A 17 -20.97 -4.69 0.89
N VAL A 18 -21.08 -4.91 -0.41
CA VAL A 18 -20.56 -6.11 -1.08
C VAL A 18 -19.20 -5.77 -1.68
N LEU A 19 -18.16 -6.35 -1.11
CA LEU A 19 -16.80 -6.28 -1.66
C LEU A 19 -16.66 -7.35 -2.74
N ASN A 20 -16.33 -6.93 -3.95
CA ASN A 20 -16.11 -7.83 -5.07
C ASN A 20 -14.73 -8.47 -4.98
N ASP A 21 -14.58 -9.63 -5.64
CA ASP A 21 -13.28 -10.28 -5.80
C ASP A 21 -12.37 -9.41 -6.68
N LEU A 22 -11.27 -8.97 -6.13
CA LEU A 22 -10.30 -8.05 -6.73
C LEU A 22 -8.90 -8.61 -6.57
N THR A 23 -7.98 -8.04 -7.30
CA THR A 23 -6.55 -8.26 -7.11
C THR A 23 -5.85 -6.92 -6.96
N PRO A 24 -6.12 -6.15 -5.89
CA PRO A 24 -5.51 -4.86 -5.73
C PRO A 24 -4.03 -5.01 -5.37
N ASP A 25 -3.17 -4.33 -6.14
CA ASP A 25 -1.74 -4.35 -5.96
C ASP A 25 -1.22 -2.97 -5.59
N LEU A 26 -0.49 -2.87 -4.49
CA LEU A 26 0.28 -1.70 -4.14
C LEU A 26 1.69 -1.86 -4.72
N ASN A 27 1.93 -1.21 -5.86
CA ASN A 27 3.21 -1.23 -6.56
C ASN A 27 4.00 0.06 -6.30
N LEU A 28 5.28 -0.10 -6.03
CA LEU A 28 6.22 1.02 -5.84
C LEU A 28 7.61 0.59 -6.31
N ASP A 29 8.48 1.56 -6.54
CA ASP A 29 9.87 1.30 -6.89
C ASP A 29 10.73 1.17 -5.61
N GLU A 30 11.81 0.37 -5.67
CA GLU A 30 12.82 0.40 -4.62
C GLU A 30 13.37 1.84 -4.51
N ASP A 31 13.93 2.21 -3.39
CA ASP A 31 14.37 3.58 -3.09
C ASP A 31 13.26 4.65 -2.99
N ALA A 32 12.00 4.27 -3.17
CA ALA A 32 10.86 5.19 -3.01
C ALA A 32 10.57 5.51 -1.52
N PHE A 33 11.59 5.92 -0.75
CA PHE A 33 11.48 6.17 0.70
C PHE A 33 10.54 7.31 1.06
N THR A 34 10.31 8.23 0.13
CA THR A 34 9.48 9.43 0.33
C THR A 34 8.27 9.46 -0.60
N ASN A 35 7.77 8.29 -1.04
CA ASN A 35 6.63 8.23 -1.93
C ASN A 35 5.36 8.83 -1.29
N SER A 36 4.50 9.38 -2.13
CA SER A 36 3.27 10.09 -1.71
C SER A 36 2.12 9.17 -1.31
N GLY A 37 2.30 7.86 -1.40
CA GLY A 37 1.28 6.85 -1.17
C GLY A 37 0.18 6.81 -2.25
N THR A 38 -0.68 5.82 -2.13
CA THR A 38 -1.83 5.57 -3.02
C THR A 38 -3.11 5.76 -2.23
N THR A 39 -4.11 6.47 -2.78
CA THR A 39 -5.42 6.60 -2.13
C THR A 39 -6.15 5.26 -2.11
N ILE A 40 -6.98 5.05 -1.11
CA ILE A 40 -7.80 3.84 -1.01
C ILE A 40 -8.68 3.70 -2.26
N ALA A 41 -9.32 4.79 -2.69
CA ALA A 41 -10.14 4.78 -3.90
C ALA A 41 -9.38 4.37 -5.18
N ALA A 42 -8.12 4.77 -5.31
CA ALA A 42 -7.28 4.38 -6.44
C ALA A 42 -6.83 2.91 -6.34
N LEU A 43 -6.49 2.47 -5.12
CA LEU A 43 -6.02 1.11 -4.87
C LEU A 43 -7.09 0.07 -5.21
N ILE A 44 -8.32 0.25 -4.70
CA ILE A 44 -9.40 -0.73 -4.90
C ILE A 44 -10.18 -0.53 -6.19
N GLY A 45 -10.05 0.63 -6.85
CA GLY A 45 -10.71 0.90 -8.14
C GLY A 45 -12.21 1.17 -8.05
N ASN A 46 -12.84 1.36 -9.23
CA ASN A 46 -14.23 1.79 -9.31
C ASN A 46 -15.27 0.67 -9.14
N SER A 47 -14.88 -0.58 -9.33
CA SER A 47 -15.79 -1.73 -9.31
C SER A 47 -15.65 -2.57 -8.04
N ALA A 48 -14.87 -2.08 -7.07
CA ALA A 48 -14.51 -2.82 -5.88
C ALA A 48 -15.67 -3.11 -4.95
N VAL A 49 -16.53 -2.14 -4.76
CA VAL A 49 -17.63 -2.20 -3.80
C VAL A 49 -18.93 -1.96 -4.54
N THR A 50 -19.92 -2.79 -4.28
CA THR A 50 -21.31 -2.53 -4.66
C THR A 50 -22.15 -2.41 -3.41
N GLU A 51 -23.10 -1.50 -3.43
CA GLU A 51 -24.00 -1.26 -2.31
C GLU A 51 -25.43 -1.15 -2.80
N THR A 52 -26.34 -1.75 -2.04
CA THR A 52 -27.77 -1.58 -2.26
C THR A 52 -28.16 -0.24 -1.64
N ALA A 53 -28.86 0.60 -2.40
CA ALA A 53 -29.32 1.90 -1.90
C ALA A 53 -30.34 1.70 -0.77
N ASP A 54 -29.90 1.72 0.46
CA ASP A 54 -30.71 1.51 1.67
C ASP A 54 -31.23 2.82 2.29
N ASN A 55 -30.92 3.97 1.70
CA ASN A 55 -31.35 5.29 2.18
C ASN A 55 -31.04 5.57 3.66
N VAL A 56 -30.07 4.90 4.24
CA VAL A 56 -29.58 5.17 5.60
C VAL A 56 -28.42 6.12 5.49
N SER A 57 -28.62 7.34 5.91
CA SER A 57 -27.60 8.37 5.84
C SER A 57 -26.96 8.64 7.21
N PRO A 58 -25.66 8.96 7.25
CA PRO A 58 -25.30 10.29 7.65
C PRO A 58 -24.95 11.21 6.48
N GLY A 59 -25.03 10.81 5.26
CA GLY A 59 -24.68 11.65 4.13
C GLY A 59 -25.40 11.25 2.86
N THR A 60 -26.68 11.61 2.70
CA THR A 60 -27.35 11.72 1.40
C THR A 60 -27.11 10.60 0.39
N ALA A 61 -27.24 9.35 0.78
CA ALA A 61 -27.23 8.27 -0.19
C ALA A 61 -28.62 8.00 -0.76
N SER A 62 -29.20 8.98 -1.45
CA SER A 62 -30.20 8.70 -2.48
C SER A 62 -29.53 8.35 -3.81
N ASP A 63 -28.25 8.08 -3.74
CA ASP A 63 -27.38 7.90 -4.87
C ASP A 63 -26.56 6.62 -4.57
N ASN A 64 -26.63 5.68 -5.46
CA ASN A 64 -25.82 4.46 -5.54
C ASN A 64 -24.30 4.81 -5.61
N THR A 65 -23.86 5.77 -4.79
CA THR A 65 -22.48 6.22 -4.72
C THR A 65 -21.70 5.20 -3.93
N VAL A 66 -20.95 4.40 -4.64
CA VAL A 66 -20.05 3.39 -4.11
C VAL A 66 -19.07 4.05 -3.15
N VAL A 67 -19.29 3.86 -1.85
CA VAL A 67 -18.33 4.30 -0.84
C VAL A 67 -17.15 3.34 -0.88
N LYS A 68 -15.97 3.86 -1.19
CA LYS A 68 -14.73 3.09 -1.32
C LYS A 68 -13.89 3.15 -0.04
N ALA A 69 -14.52 3.17 1.11
CA ALA A 69 -13.85 3.11 2.39
C ALA A 69 -13.55 1.67 2.76
N ILE A 70 -12.50 1.46 3.54
CA ILE A 70 -12.07 0.13 3.96
C ILE A 70 -11.75 0.06 5.45
N ALA A 71 -11.80 -1.16 5.98
CA ALA A 71 -11.27 -1.52 7.28
C ALA A 71 -10.14 -2.53 7.07
N ILE A 72 -8.87 -2.15 7.37
CA ILE A 72 -7.71 -3.04 7.27
C ILE A 72 -7.72 -3.99 8.47
N THR A 73 -7.90 -5.28 8.20
CA THR A 73 -8.10 -6.35 9.21
C THR A 73 -6.84 -7.16 9.47
N GLY A 74 -5.85 -7.11 8.57
CA GLY A 74 -4.61 -7.85 8.72
C GLY A 74 -3.50 -7.33 7.83
N LYS A 75 -2.27 -7.67 8.18
CA LYS A 75 -1.09 -7.40 7.33
C LYS A 75 0.03 -8.37 7.63
N THR A 76 0.79 -8.69 6.59
CA THR A 76 2.06 -9.42 6.68
C THR A 76 3.07 -8.65 5.83
N ILE A 77 3.95 -7.91 6.50
CA ILE A 77 4.97 -7.08 5.85
C ILE A 77 6.35 -7.62 6.25
N THR A 78 7.17 -7.91 5.26
CA THR A 78 8.50 -8.52 5.45
C THR A 78 9.65 -7.54 5.19
N ASN A 79 9.47 -6.62 4.23
CA ASN A 79 10.54 -5.72 3.78
C ASN A 79 10.05 -4.29 3.65
N GLY A 80 9.98 -3.59 4.78
CA GLY A 80 9.57 -2.20 4.83
C GLY A 80 8.63 -1.87 5.97
N THR A 81 8.15 -0.63 5.99
CA THR A 81 7.17 -0.13 6.96
C THR A 81 5.89 0.27 6.23
N PHE A 82 4.78 -0.37 6.57
CA PHE A 82 3.48 -0.07 5.99
C PHE A 82 2.82 1.06 6.78
N GLN A 83 2.49 2.14 6.10
CA GLN A 83 2.01 3.39 6.68
C GLN A 83 0.70 3.83 6.04
N PHE A 84 -0.05 4.65 6.78
CA PHE A 84 -1.28 5.31 6.31
C PHE A 84 -1.25 6.80 6.63
N SER A 85 -2.09 7.57 5.91
CA SER A 85 -2.31 9.00 6.15
C SER A 85 -3.78 9.35 5.91
N THR A 86 -4.37 10.10 6.85
CA THR A 86 -5.74 10.62 6.77
C THR A 86 -5.80 12.07 6.31
N ASP A 87 -4.66 12.73 6.16
CA ASP A 87 -4.54 14.12 5.68
C ASP A 87 -3.77 14.24 4.34
N GLY A 88 -3.32 13.08 3.81
CA GLY A 88 -2.57 12.98 2.56
C GLY A 88 -1.10 13.42 2.63
N THR A 89 -0.62 13.86 3.79
CA THR A 89 0.74 14.43 3.99
C THR A 89 1.50 13.80 5.14
N ASN A 90 0.84 13.61 6.29
CA ASN A 90 1.45 13.03 7.48
C ASN A 90 1.17 11.53 7.53
N PHE A 91 2.21 10.72 7.52
CA PHE A 91 2.10 9.27 7.54
C PHE A 91 2.44 8.70 8.91
N SER A 92 1.65 7.74 9.35
CA SER A 92 1.84 6.97 10.58
C SER A 92 1.87 5.48 10.26
N ASP A 93 2.57 4.71 11.07
CA ASP A 93 2.61 3.26 10.91
C ASP A 93 1.24 2.64 11.17
N VAL A 94 0.82 1.71 10.34
CA VAL A 94 -0.44 0.96 10.52
C VAL A 94 -0.44 0.19 11.85
N GLY A 95 0.73 -0.21 12.31
CA GLY A 95 0.87 -0.98 13.55
C GLY A 95 0.19 -2.35 13.45
N THR A 96 -0.24 -2.90 14.60
CA THR A 96 -0.95 -4.18 14.64
C THR A 96 -2.43 -3.97 14.29
N VAL A 97 -2.94 -4.79 13.38
CA VAL A 97 -4.35 -4.84 12.97
C VAL A 97 -4.87 -6.28 13.03
N SER A 98 -6.16 -6.41 13.29
CA SER A 98 -6.88 -7.70 13.32
C SER A 98 -8.37 -7.47 13.09
N GLY A 99 -9.19 -8.52 12.95
CA GLY A 99 -10.64 -8.39 12.87
C GLY A 99 -11.29 -7.73 14.09
N THR A 100 -10.64 -7.75 15.26
CA THR A 100 -11.11 -7.04 16.48
C THR A 100 -10.44 -5.68 16.69
N SER A 101 -9.55 -5.28 15.80
CA SER A 101 -8.80 -4.00 15.84
C SER A 101 -8.42 -3.57 14.42
N ALA A 102 -9.42 -3.39 13.56
CA ALA A 102 -9.25 -3.05 12.16
C ALA A 102 -9.11 -1.53 11.98
N LEU A 103 -8.15 -1.11 11.16
CA LEU A 103 -7.92 0.30 10.87
C LEU A 103 -8.88 0.81 9.80
N LEU A 104 -9.67 1.83 10.11
CA LEU A 104 -10.60 2.46 9.19
C LEU A 104 -9.91 3.51 8.33
N LEU A 105 -10.17 3.48 7.02
CA LEU A 105 -9.66 4.47 6.06
C LEU A 105 -10.75 4.88 5.07
N ASN A 106 -10.85 6.19 4.84
CA ASN A 106 -11.73 6.80 3.85
C ASN A 106 -11.19 6.62 2.42
N PRO A 107 -12.00 6.87 1.38
CA PRO A 107 -11.55 6.78 -0.01
C PRO A 107 -10.33 7.64 -0.36
N ASP A 108 -10.24 8.85 0.23
CA ASP A 108 -9.17 9.81 -0.02
C ASP A 108 -7.93 9.61 0.86
N ASP A 109 -8.06 8.77 1.90
CA ASP A 109 -6.93 8.40 2.75
C ASP A 109 -5.92 7.59 1.95
N LYS A 110 -4.67 7.65 2.37
CA LYS A 110 -3.58 7.01 1.63
C LYS A 110 -2.92 5.90 2.44
N VAL A 111 -2.45 4.92 1.70
CA VAL A 111 -1.51 3.92 2.21
C VAL A 111 -0.24 3.94 1.39
N ARG A 112 0.88 3.59 2.03
CA ARG A 112 2.18 3.43 1.38
C ARG A 112 3.01 2.37 2.08
N LEU A 113 3.96 1.82 1.36
CA LEU A 113 5.11 1.13 1.93
C LEU A 113 6.32 2.07 1.85
N VAL A 114 7.08 2.18 2.93
CA VAL A 114 8.46 2.66 2.90
C VAL A 114 9.34 1.42 2.80
N PRO A 115 9.93 1.12 1.64
CA PRO A 115 10.65 -0.13 1.44
C PRO A 115 11.95 -0.16 2.26
N THR A 116 12.47 -1.39 2.49
CA THR A 116 13.85 -1.55 2.94
C THR A 116 14.78 -1.18 1.78
N GLN A 117 15.89 -0.54 2.09
CA GLN A 117 16.89 -0.12 1.09
C GLN A 117 17.32 -1.32 0.22
N ASP A 118 17.46 -1.09 -1.08
CA ASP A 118 17.93 -2.06 -2.08
C ASP A 118 17.07 -3.35 -2.15
N PHE A 119 15.85 -3.33 -1.59
CA PHE A 119 14.93 -4.45 -1.65
C PHE A 119 13.98 -4.33 -2.82
N ASN A 120 13.90 -5.37 -3.65
CA ASN A 120 12.88 -5.56 -4.67
C ASN A 120 12.23 -6.95 -4.57
N GLY A 121 11.00 -7.06 -5.06
CA GLY A 121 10.18 -8.26 -4.97
C GLY A 121 8.93 -8.09 -4.10
N SER A 122 8.35 -9.20 -3.66
CA SER A 122 7.16 -9.16 -2.80
C SER A 122 7.51 -8.72 -1.39
N ALA A 123 6.97 -7.57 -0.97
CA ALA A 123 7.15 -7.02 0.37
C ALA A 123 6.05 -7.48 1.35
N GLY A 124 5.07 -8.23 0.88
CA GLY A 124 4.00 -8.79 1.69
C GLY A 124 2.59 -8.44 1.19
N SER A 125 1.65 -8.36 2.10
CA SER A 125 0.24 -8.11 1.79
C SER A 125 -0.49 -7.52 2.99
N PHE A 126 -1.70 -6.99 2.75
CA PHE A 126 -2.66 -6.67 3.79
C PHE A 126 -4.07 -7.08 3.38
N THR A 127 -4.92 -7.38 4.35
CA THR A 127 -6.32 -7.76 4.16
C THR A 127 -7.25 -6.66 4.61
N PHE A 128 -8.41 -6.55 3.97
CA PHE A 128 -9.38 -5.51 4.29
C PHE A 128 -10.82 -5.94 3.96
N ARG A 129 -11.78 -5.28 4.61
CA ARG A 129 -13.22 -5.31 4.32
C ARG A 129 -13.64 -3.98 3.73
N ALA A 130 -14.70 -3.95 2.92
CA ALA A 130 -15.38 -2.70 2.59
C ALA A 130 -16.09 -2.14 3.83
N TRP A 131 -16.15 -0.82 3.92
CA TRP A 131 -16.83 -0.07 4.97
C TRP A 131 -17.72 0.99 4.34
N ASP A 132 -19.02 0.97 4.62
CA ASP A 132 -20.03 1.86 4.03
C ASP A 132 -20.20 3.21 4.76
N GLN A 133 -19.59 3.35 5.93
CA GLN A 133 -19.61 4.58 6.74
C GLN A 133 -21.00 4.97 7.26
N THR A 134 -21.96 4.05 7.32
CA THR A 134 -23.37 4.38 7.62
C THR A 134 -23.67 4.56 9.10
N THR A 135 -22.88 4.04 10.01
CA THR A 135 -23.18 4.05 11.43
C THR A 135 -22.48 5.17 12.17
N THR A 136 -23.26 5.95 12.90
CA THR A 136 -22.75 6.89 13.89
C THR A 136 -22.22 6.10 15.11
N GLY A 137 -20.91 5.96 15.22
CA GLY A 137 -20.29 5.32 16.38
C GLY A 137 -19.24 4.26 16.08
N SER A 138 -19.12 3.82 14.84
CA SER A 138 -18.13 2.81 14.44
C SER A 138 -16.70 3.33 14.38
N GLY A 139 -16.50 4.62 14.61
CA GLY A 139 -15.19 5.25 14.55
C GLY A 139 -15.05 6.22 13.39
N SER A 140 -13.89 6.82 13.29
CA SER A 140 -13.49 7.72 12.21
C SER A 140 -12.25 7.17 11.54
N ALA A 141 -11.97 7.63 10.31
CA ALA A 141 -10.73 7.31 9.63
C ALA A 141 -9.51 7.50 10.53
N GLY A 142 -8.58 6.58 10.46
CA GLY A 142 -7.41 6.51 11.34
C GLY A 142 -7.65 5.86 12.70
N SER A 143 -8.92 5.56 13.09
CA SER A 143 -9.21 4.81 14.32
C SER A 143 -9.22 3.30 14.08
N LYS A 144 -9.07 2.52 15.15
CA LYS A 144 -9.17 1.06 15.11
C LYS A 144 -10.44 0.61 15.81
N VAL A 145 -11.19 -0.28 15.16
CA VAL A 145 -12.49 -0.78 15.60
C VAL A 145 -12.59 -2.31 15.50
N ASP A 146 -13.56 -2.89 16.19
CA ASP A 146 -13.90 -4.30 16.07
C ASP A 146 -14.86 -4.49 14.87
N VAL A 147 -14.44 -5.27 13.88
CA VAL A 147 -15.21 -5.64 12.68
C VAL A 147 -15.48 -7.15 12.62
N SER A 148 -15.40 -7.83 13.76
CA SER A 148 -15.67 -9.28 13.84
C SER A 148 -17.13 -9.62 13.53
N THR A 149 -18.05 -8.69 13.78
CA THR A 149 -19.43 -8.75 13.26
C THR A 149 -19.48 -8.01 11.93
N ASN A 150 -19.85 -8.70 10.85
CA ASN A 150 -19.81 -8.19 9.49
C ASN A 150 -20.89 -8.83 8.62
N GLY A 151 -21.20 -8.23 7.46
CA GLY A 151 -22.30 -8.66 6.60
C GLY A 151 -23.70 -8.37 7.18
N GLY A 152 -24.74 -8.78 6.49
CA GLY A 152 -26.13 -8.55 6.90
C GLY A 152 -26.48 -7.07 6.95
N THR A 153 -26.76 -6.55 8.13
CA THR A 153 -27.12 -5.13 8.37
C THR A 153 -25.99 -4.33 9.00
N THR A 154 -24.77 -4.86 8.99
CA THR A 154 -23.60 -4.15 9.52
C THR A 154 -23.00 -3.25 8.45
N GLU A 155 -22.12 -2.36 8.85
CA GLU A 155 -21.41 -1.45 7.96
C GLU A 155 -20.18 -2.06 7.27
N PHE A 156 -19.87 -3.33 7.52
CA PHE A 156 -18.68 -4.01 6.98
C PHE A 156 -19.08 -5.18 6.08
N SER A 157 -18.39 -5.32 4.94
CA SER A 157 -18.59 -6.45 4.04
C SER A 157 -18.32 -7.79 4.73
N SER A 158 -19.11 -8.82 4.36
CA SER A 158 -18.85 -10.19 4.81
C SER A 158 -17.61 -10.79 4.16
N PHE A 159 -17.29 -10.37 2.94
CA PHE A 159 -16.09 -10.77 2.21
C PHE A 159 -14.89 -9.92 2.63
N GLU A 160 -13.70 -10.53 2.62
CA GLU A 160 -12.42 -9.91 2.92
C GLU A 160 -11.49 -10.09 1.72
N GLU A 161 -10.82 -9.04 1.32
CA GLU A 161 -9.94 -9.03 0.17
C GLU A 161 -8.49 -8.85 0.60
N THR A 162 -7.56 -9.28 -0.25
CA THR A 162 -6.12 -9.16 -0.02
C THR A 162 -5.47 -8.30 -1.09
N SER A 163 -4.77 -7.26 -0.66
CA SER A 163 -3.87 -6.47 -1.51
C SER A 163 -2.45 -6.97 -1.36
N THR A 164 -1.80 -7.26 -2.49
CA THR A 164 -0.37 -7.56 -2.50
C THR A 164 0.46 -6.29 -2.54
N ILE A 165 1.71 -6.36 -2.06
CA ILE A 165 2.65 -5.24 -2.08
C ILE A 165 3.91 -5.70 -2.81
N THR A 166 4.19 -5.05 -3.95
CA THR A 166 5.33 -5.37 -4.79
C THR A 166 6.25 -4.16 -4.92
N VAL A 167 7.52 -4.38 -4.71
CA VAL A 167 8.60 -3.40 -4.93
C VAL A 167 9.32 -3.75 -6.22
N ASN A 168 9.32 -2.82 -7.16
CA ASN A 168 9.97 -2.97 -8.46
C ASN A 168 11.45 -2.64 -8.35
N SER A 169 12.28 -3.37 -9.07
CA SER A 169 13.71 -3.06 -9.15
C SER A 169 13.97 -1.81 -9.99
N ILE A 170 14.87 -0.99 -9.50
CA ILE A 170 15.45 0.16 -10.23
C ILE A 170 16.94 -0.13 -10.42
N ASN A 171 17.50 0.30 -11.53
CA ASN A 171 18.93 0.11 -11.77
C ASN A 171 19.75 1.04 -10.88
N ASP A 172 20.56 0.47 -10.01
CA ASP A 172 21.54 1.22 -9.21
C ASP A 172 22.82 1.48 -9.97
N GLY A 173 23.38 2.64 -9.74
CA GLY A 173 24.70 2.97 -10.26
C GLY A 173 25.78 2.14 -9.56
N PRO A 174 26.79 1.66 -10.27
CA PRO A 174 27.89 0.92 -9.65
C PRO A 174 28.63 1.81 -8.64
N THR A 175 28.85 1.30 -7.45
CA THR A 175 29.63 1.98 -6.40
C THR A 175 31.02 1.37 -6.29
N ILE A 176 32.04 2.23 -6.29
CA ILE A 176 33.41 1.81 -6.00
C ILE A 176 33.62 1.89 -4.49
N VAL A 177 33.81 0.74 -3.84
CA VAL A 177 34.15 0.70 -2.42
C VAL A 177 35.62 1.06 -2.26
N THR A 178 35.90 2.30 -1.84
CA THR A 178 37.29 2.82 -1.65
C THR A 178 37.87 2.52 -0.27
N THR A 179 37.13 1.87 0.64
CA THR A 179 37.61 1.57 1.99
C THR A 179 38.06 0.12 2.13
N GLY A 180 39.34 -0.12 1.94
CA GLY A 180 40.15 -1.10 2.65
C GLY A 180 39.83 -2.59 2.57
N THR A 181 38.82 -3.01 1.81
CA THR A 181 38.58 -4.43 1.58
C THR A 181 38.88 -4.74 0.12
N SER A 182 39.93 -5.52 -0.11
CA SER A 182 40.28 -6.02 -1.44
C SER A 182 39.08 -6.73 -2.05
N ILE A 183 38.54 -6.19 -3.14
CA ILE A 183 37.51 -6.86 -3.95
C ILE A 183 38.09 -8.03 -4.76
N LEU A 184 39.38 -8.26 -4.64
CA LEU A 184 40.07 -9.33 -5.33
C LEU A 184 40.47 -10.40 -4.32
N SER A 185 39.75 -11.51 -4.29
CA SER A 185 40.21 -12.75 -3.65
C SER A 185 41.25 -13.44 -4.56
N GLY A 186 42.32 -12.77 -4.84
CA GLY A 186 43.44 -13.26 -5.58
C GLY A 186 44.65 -12.44 -5.19
N SER A 187 45.84 -13.00 -5.24
CA SER A 187 47.14 -12.45 -4.83
C SER A 187 47.50 -11.07 -5.44
N GLY A 188 46.52 -10.17 -5.59
CA GLY A 188 46.71 -8.83 -6.08
C GLY A 188 46.65 -7.77 -4.97
N THR A 189 47.41 -6.69 -5.13
CA THR A 189 47.40 -5.54 -4.24
C THR A 189 46.00 -4.88 -4.24
N ALA A 190 45.50 -4.58 -3.04
CA ALA A 190 44.23 -3.84 -2.90
C ALA A 190 44.36 -2.45 -3.56
N PHE A 191 43.33 -2.04 -4.29
CA PHE A 191 43.21 -0.65 -4.75
C PHE A 191 43.15 0.28 -3.54
N THR A 192 44.02 1.27 -3.53
CA THR A 192 43.97 2.36 -2.56
C THR A 192 43.41 3.61 -3.23
N ALA A 193 42.99 4.59 -2.45
CA ALA A 193 42.45 5.85 -2.98
C ALA A 193 43.44 6.62 -3.91
N ASP A 194 44.72 6.21 -3.92
CA ASP A 194 45.79 6.78 -4.72
C ASP A 194 46.07 5.98 -6.00
N ASP A 195 45.42 4.84 -6.21
CA ASP A 195 45.57 4.03 -7.41
C ASP A 195 44.86 4.72 -8.57
N GLN A 196 45.61 5.46 -9.38
CA GLN A 196 45.13 6.07 -10.61
C GLN A 196 45.31 5.09 -11.76
N PHE A 197 44.28 4.93 -12.58
CA PHE A 197 44.45 4.32 -13.88
C PHE A 197 45.56 5.03 -14.63
N THR A 198 46.59 4.31 -15.08
CA THR A 198 47.63 4.91 -15.94
C THR A 198 46.97 5.50 -17.18
N THR A 199 47.21 6.76 -17.44
CA THR A 199 46.73 7.42 -18.64
C THR A 199 47.31 6.70 -19.86
N ILE A 200 46.47 6.02 -20.62
CA ILE A 200 46.86 5.45 -21.91
C ILE A 200 46.81 6.60 -22.90
N LEU A 201 47.95 6.97 -23.43
CA LEU A 201 48.03 7.95 -24.53
C LEU A 201 47.50 7.31 -25.81
N GLU A 202 46.59 7.98 -26.48
CA GLU A 202 46.18 7.66 -27.85
C GLU A 202 47.45 7.55 -28.70
N ASP A 203 47.59 6.54 -29.51
CA ASP A 203 48.79 6.23 -30.33
C ASP A 203 50.01 5.67 -29.56
N SER A 204 49.90 5.23 -28.33
CA SER A 204 51.03 4.62 -27.59
C SER A 204 51.43 3.22 -28.09
N GLY A 205 51.03 2.84 -29.33
CA GLY A 205 51.26 1.50 -29.86
C GLY A 205 50.62 0.43 -28.98
N GLU A 206 50.57 -0.83 -29.33
CA GLU A 206 49.98 -1.88 -28.50
C GLU A 206 50.57 -1.85 -27.07
N GLY A 207 50.16 -0.85 -26.29
CA GLY A 207 50.37 -0.85 -24.86
C GLY A 207 49.68 -2.10 -24.29
N SER A 208 50.35 -2.86 -23.46
CA SER A 208 49.73 -3.91 -22.67
C SER A 208 48.74 -3.24 -21.71
N GLY A 209 47.57 -2.83 -22.24
CA GLY A 209 46.53 -2.30 -21.41
C GLY A 209 46.22 -3.30 -20.30
N ASP A 210 45.97 -2.79 -19.11
CA ASP A 210 45.58 -3.65 -17.99
C ASP A 210 44.26 -4.36 -18.39
N ALA A 211 44.31 -5.68 -18.43
CA ALA A 211 43.15 -6.44 -18.78
C ALA A 211 42.07 -6.19 -17.72
N VAL A 212 40.84 -5.92 -18.16
CA VAL A 212 39.69 -5.75 -17.25
C VAL A 212 39.54 -6.93 -16.26
N SER A 213 40.01 -8.13 -16.68
CA SER A 213 40.12 -9.31 -15.82
C SER A 213 41.11 -9.15 -14.66
N THR A 214 41.95 -8.13 -14.68
CA THR A 214 42.88 -7.81 -13.58
C THR A 214 42.21 -6.95 -12.50
N PHE A 215 41.04 -6.38 -12.82
CA PHE A 215 40.26 -5.51 -11.95
C PHE A 215 38.96 -6.14 -11.42
N LEU A 216 38.67 -7.42 -11.77
CA LEU A 216 37.48 -8.16 -11.32
C LEU A 216 37.84 -9.31 -10.41
#